data_56ee869b36350ef66cae1d32c26f1d2e
#
_entry.id   56ee869b36350ef66cae1d32c26f1d2e
#
_cell.length_a   1.000
_cell.length_b   1.000
_cell.length_c   1.000
_cell.angle_alpha   90.00
_cell.angle_beta   90.00
_cell.angle_gamma   90.00
#
_symmetry.space_group_name_H-M   'P 1'
#
loop_
_entity.id
_entity.type
_entity.pdbx_description
1 polymer ?
#
loop_
_entity_poly.entity_id
_entity_poly.type
_entity_poly.pdbx_seq_one_letter_code
_entity_poly.pdbx_strand_id
1 'polypeptide(L)'
;MNILICNVGSTSLKYQLFRMPEELVLASGGAERVGAGEGRFYAKTHENGALTDESAVFPTHREAIARMLRQLTDTVFPDLSALDCVGFKVVLAKGISGVQVLTDDVLSSMEAFSSIAPAHNPPYLAAIRQFRALLPGTPLIGAFETAFHRTMPPEAYYYSIPIEISRNYDIRRNGFHGASIEYMTEWTQERMEREDLKLVVCHLGGSGSICAVKNGKSVDTSLGLTLQCGTMHNNRCGDIDPYIIFYLVESCGMTLEEVKQMLQTRSGLYGMSGGAGRDLRDVQAAAEAGNEDAELAIRAYCYSIKKYIGAYAAVMGGLDAIVFGGGIGLNSPLVRALSLEGLEFLGVRLDGFKNRMAIAGMDISMEDAPVRVFTVHTDEEIIVARKAAALLATH
;
A
#
# COMPACT_ATOMS: atom_id res chain seq x y z
N MET A 1 19.23 5.36 17.19
CA MET A 1 19.35 5.88 15.81
C MET A 1 18.18 6.81 15.52
N ASN A 2 18.46 7.94 14.85
CA ASN A 2 17.42 8.88 14.43
C ASN A 2 17.16 8.68 12.93
N ILE A 3 15.99 8.18 12.60
CA ILE A 3 15.62 7.76 11.23
C ILE A 3 14.46 8.60 10.74
N LEU A 4 14.68 9.38 9.69
CA LEU A 4 13.64 10.15 9.03
C LEU A 4 12.99 9.30 7.93
N ILE A 5 11.71 8.96 8.08
CA ILE A 5 10.96 8.23 7.06
C ILE A 5 10.16 9.22 6.22
N CYS A 6 10.29 9.12 4.90
CA CYS A 6 9.61 9.97 3.93
C CYS A 6 8.75 9.14 2.97
N ASN A 7 7.49 9.54 2.85
CA ASN A 7 6.54 9.02 1.87
C ASN A 7 6.23 10.13 0.86
N VAL A 8 6.60 9.89 -0.41
CA VAL A 8 6.52 10.90 -1.47
C VAL A 8 5.44 10.51 -2.47
N GLY A 9 4.40 11.34 -2.54
CA GLY A 9 3.41 11.27 -3.60
C GLY A 9 3.73 12.25 -4.72
N SER A 10 2.97 12.20 -5.82
CA SER A 10 3.14 13.14 -6.94
C SER A 10 2.95 14.62 -6.56
N THR A 11 2.09 14.87 -5.57
CA THR A 11 1.74 16.23 -5.09
C THR A 11 1.82 16.36 -3.57
N SER A 12 2.51 15.45 -2.90
CA SER A 12 2.59 15.44 -1.43
C SER A 12 3.91 14.90 -0.94
N LEU A 13 4.29 15.32 0.25
CA LEU A 13 5.38 14.78 1.04
C LEU A 13 4.86 14.56 2.46
N LYS A 14 4.98 13.35 2.99
CA LYS A 14 4.71 13.05 4.40
C LYS A 14 5.98 12.54 5.04
N TYR A 15 6.16 12.81 6.33
CA TYR A 15 7.34 12.35 7.04
C TYR A 15 7.03 11.98 8.49
N GLN A 16 7.83 11.07 9.02
CA GLN A 16 7.94 10.77 10.45
C GLN A 16 9.40 10.60 10.82
N LEU A 17 9.80 11.19 11.92
CA LEU A 17 11.13 11.05 12.49
C LEU A 17 11.07 10.13 13.70
N PHE A 18 11.75 9.01 13.61
CA PHE A 18 11.79 8.00 14.67
C PHE A 18 13.12 8.02 15.43
N ARG A 19 13.04 7.75 16.71
CA ARG A 19 14.18 7.29 17.52
C ARG A 19 14.08 5.77 17.66
N MET A 20 15.09 5.08 17.14
CA MET A 20 15.17 3.62 17.19
C MET A 20 16.28 3.18 18.16
N PRO A 21 16.15 2.06 18.91
CA PRO A 21 15.11 1.04 18.79
C PRO A 21 13.82 1.31 19.57
N GLU A 22 13.70 2.46 20.28
CA GLU A 22 12.55 2.78 21.14
C GLU A 22 11.25 2.99 20.37
N GLU A 23 11.31 3.10 19.06
CA GLU A 23 10.18 3.35 18.15
C GLU A 23 9.40 4.64 18.48
N LEU A 24 10.11 5.61 19.06
CA LEU A 24 9.52 6.87 19.48
C LEU A 24 9.45 7.83 18.30
N VAL A 25 8.24 8.27 17.94
CA VAL A 25 8.03 9.32 16.94
C VAL A 25 8.38 10.67 17.54
N LEU A 26 9.52 11.24 17.18
CA LEU A 26 9.98 12.55 17.64
C LEU A 26 9.25 13.70 16.96
N ALA A 27 8.98 13.57 15.67
CA ALA A 27 8.23 14.55 14.87
C ALA A 27 7.52 13.87 13.71
N SER A 28 6.44 14.47 13.25
CA SER A 28 5.74 14.07 12.04
C SER A 28 5.09 15.27 11.35
N GLY A 29 4.82 15.15 10.05
CA GLY A 29 4.18 16.21 9.29
C GLY A 29 4.13 15.94 7.81
N GLY A 30 3.85 17.01 7.04
CA GLY A 30 3.83 16.90 5.60
C GLY A 30 3.59 18.21 4.88
N ALA A 31 3.73 18.13 3.56
CA ALA A 31 3.34 19.16 2.61
C ALA A 31 2.33 18.56 1.61
N GLU A 32 1.26 19.29 1.36
CA GLU A 32 0.19 18.89 0.46
C GLU A 32 0.08 19.87 -0.70
N ARG A 33 -0.41 19.37 -1.86
CA ARG A 33 -0.58 20.13 -3.10
C ARG A 33 0.73 20.74 -3.63
N VAL A 34 1.84 20.01 -3.47
CA VAL A 34 3.13 20.36 -4.07
C VAL A 34 2.97 20.44 -5.60
N GLY A 35 3.50 21.51 -6.22
CA GLY A 35 3.33 21.80 -7.64
C GLY A 35 2.02 22.52 -7.98
N ALA A 36 1.15 22.80 -7.01
CA ALA A 36 -0.06 23.61 -7.16
C ALA A 36 0.16 25.04 -6.63
N GLY A 37 -0.78 25.95 -6.94
CA GLY A 37 -0.66 27.36 -6.55
C GLY A 37 -0.67 27.58 -5.03
N GLU A 38 -1.58 26.92 -4.31
CA GLU A 38 -1.70 27.00 -2.85
C GLU A 38 -1.80 25.60 -2.27
N GLY A 39 -0.97 25.32 -1.30
CA GLY A 39 -0.88 24.06 -0.59
C GLY A 39 -0.90 24.27 0.93
N ARG A 40 -0.54 23.24 1.68
CA ARG A 40 -0.53 23.22 3.13
C ARG A 40 0.77 22.62 3.63
N PHE A 41 1.35 23.19 4.68
CA PHE A 41 2.40 22.56 5.46
C PHE A 41 1.90 22.36 6.90
N TYR A 42 2.12 21.17 7.44
CA TYR A 42 1.78 20.86 8.83
C TYR A 42 2.90 20.04 9.47
N ALA A 43 3.13 20.27 10.76
CA ALA A 43 4.12 19.55 11.54
C ALA A 43 3.70 19.48 13.01
N LYS A 44 4.10 18.38 13.67
CA LYS A 44 3.97 18.21 15.12
C LYS A 44 5.19 17.52 15.70
N THR A 45 5.48 17.76 16.97
CA THR A 45 6.52 17.05 17.72
C THR A 45 5.88 16.20 18.82
N HIS A 46 6.65 15.25 19.34
CA HIS A 46 6.22 14.40 20.46
C HIS A 46 5.88 15.23 21.71
N GLU A 47 6.68 16.25 22.01
CA GLU A 47 6.56 17.03 23.25
C GLU A 47 5.46 18.08 23.20
N ASN A 48 5.27 18.75 22.07
CA ASN A 48 4.45 19.98 21.99
C ASN A 48 3.17 19.86 21.16
N GLY A 49 2.84 18.68 20.63
CA GLY A 49 1.70 18.50 19.77
C GLY A 49 1.85 19.21 18.40
N ALA A 50 0.76 19.79 17.87
CA ALA A 50 0.79 20.50 16.60
C ALA A 50 1.57 21.82 16.74
N LEU A 51 2.64 22.00 15.95
CA LEU A 51 3.50 23.18 15.95
C LEU A 51 3.18 24.14 14.82
N THR A 52 2.84 23.59 13.67
CA THR A 52 2.66 24.34 12.43
C THR A 52 1.49 23.73 11.67
N ASP A 53 0.62 24.59 11.18
CA ASP A 53 -0.44 24.26 10.23
C ASP A 53 -0.72 25.53 9.43
N GLU A 54 -0.10 25.65 8.25
CA GLU A 54 -0.06 26.89 7.48
C GLU A 54 -0.35 26.64 6.01
N SER A 55 -0.96 27.64 5.35
CA SER A 55 -1.00 27.71 3.92
C SER A 55 0.39 28.04 3.37
N ALA A 56 0.87 27.28 2.41
CA ALA A 56 2.20 27.41 1.85
C ALA A 56 2.22 27.06 0.37
N VAL A 57 3.10 27.70 -0.39
CA VAL A 57 3.30 27.41 -1.82
C VAL A 57 4.60 26.64 -1.99
N PHE A 58 4.49 25.45 -2.57
CA PHE A 58 5.64 24.60 -2.88
C PHE A 58 5.68 24.36 -4.39
N PRO A 59 6.47 25.13 -5.16
CA PRO A 59 6.60 24.92 -6.60
C PRO A 59 7.05 23.51 -6.97
N THR A 60 7.95 22.94 -6.16
CA THR A 60 8.46 21.57 -6.34
C THR A 60 8.64 20.86 -4.98
N HIS A 61 8.93 19.58 -5.02
CA HIS A 61 9.29 18.82 -3.80
C HIS A 61 10.56 19.36 -3.11
N ARG A 62 11.45 20.04 -3.84
CA ARG A 62 12.66 20.63 -3.26
C ARG A 62 12.32 21.64 -2.16
N GLU A 63 11.39 22.53 -2.40
CA GLU A 63 10.98 23.56 -1.43
C GLU A 63 10.25 22.92 -0.24
N ALA A 64 9.41 21.91 -0.50
CA ALA A 64 8.72 21.14 0.53
C ALA A 64 9.73 20.42 1.46
N ILE A 65 10.72 19.73 0.88
CA ILE A 65 11.80 19.06 1.63
C ILE A 65 12.62 20.09 2.43
N ALA A 66 13.03 21.20 1.82
CA ALA A 66 13.78 22.23 2.51
C ALA A 66 12.99 22.86 3.67
N ARG A 67 11.67 23.04 3.52
CA ARG A 67 10.79 23.54 4.61
C ARG A 67 10.68 22.52 5.74
N MET A 68 10.53 21.24 5.42
CA MET A 68 10.52 20.15 6.38
C MET A 68 11.84 20.07 7.17
N LEU A 69 12.99 20.09 6.49
CA LEU A 69 14.30 20.03 7.14
C LEU A 69 14.52 21.23 8.07
N ARG A 70 14.15 22.44 7.66
CA ARG A 70 14.17 23.61 8.55
C ARG A 70 13.27 23.42 9.77
N GLN A 71 12.05 22.90 9.60
CA GLN A 71 11.18 22.63 10.73
C GLN A 71 11.81 21.67 11.73
N LEU A 72 12.51 20.64 11.26
CA LEU A 72 13.22 19.70 12.13
C LEU A 72 14.40 20.37 12.86
N THR A 73 15.18 21.23 12.19
CA THR A 73 16.29 21.96 12.85
C THR A 73 15.80 22.97 13.86
N ASP A 74 14.67 23.60 13.63
CA ASP A 74 14.12 24.60 14.53
C ASP A 74 13.49 23.98 15.80
N THR A 75 13.14 22.66 15.76
CA THR A 75 12.32 22.06 16.82
C THR A 75 12.87 20.79 17.46
N VAL A 76 13.60 19.96 16.73
CA VAL A 76 14.04 18.64 17.23
C VAL A 76 15.55 18.50 17.23
N PHE A 77 16.21 18.84 16.13
CA PHE A 77 17.64 18.71 15.96
C PHE A 77 18.24 20.04 15.51
N PRO A 78 19.07 20.68 16.30
CA PRO A 78 19.80 21.87 15.86
C PRO A 78 20.77 21.60 14.70
N ASP A 79 21.14 20.34 14.47
CA ASP A 79 22.03 19.91 13.40
C ASP A 79 21.51 18.61 12.76
N LEU A 80 21.34 18.62 11.44
CA LEU A 80 20.87 17.47 10.64
C LEU A 80 21.93 16.34 10.55
N SER A 81 23.17 16.57 10.97
CA SER A 81 24.18 15.51 11.11
C SER A 81 23.79 14.45 12.16
N ALA A 82 22.81 14.76 13.02
CA ALA A 82 22.21 13.80 13.96
C ALA A 82 21.29 12.78 13.30
N LEU A 83 20.97 12.92 12.00
CA LEU A 83 20.21 11.91 11.25
C LEU A 83 21.12 10.78 10.82
N ASP A 84 20.82 9.56 11.27
CA ASP A 84 21.55 8.36 10.85
C ASP A 84 21.19 7.94 9.43
N CYS A 85 19.94 8.13 8.99
CA CYS A 85 19.53 7.97 7.59
C CYS A 85 18.17 8.61 7.28
N VAL A 86 17.87 8.68 5.97
CA VAL A 86 16.52 8.94 5.46
C VAL A 86 16.00 7.67 4.78
N GLY A 87 14.88 7.15 5.28
CA GLY A 87 14.19 5.97 4.74
C GLY A 87 13.03 6.35 3.82
N PHE A 88 12.87 5.60 2.75
CA PHE A 88 11.80 5.78 1.78
C PHE A 88 11.03 4.48 1.58
N LYS A 89 9.71 4.58 1.50
CA LYS A 89 8.84 3.50 1.05
C LYS A 89 8.80 3.51 -0.48
N VAL A 90 9.78 2.91 -1.12
CA VAL A 90 9.87 2.87 -2.59
C VAL A 90 9.06 1.70 -3.18
N VAL A 91 8.65 1.82 -4.45
CA VAL A 91 7.64 0.90 -4.99
C VAL A 91 8.26 -0.28 -5.71
N LEU A 92 9.05 -0.06 -6.77
CA LEU A 92 9.48 -1.14 -7.64
C LEU A 92 10.81 -0.80 -8.32
N ALA A 93 11.69 -1.80 -8.45
CA ALA A 93 12.91 -1.72 -9.25
C ALA A 93 13.12 -3.04 -10.00
N LYS A 94 13.73 -2.98 -11.19
CA LYS A 94 14.02 -4.16 -12.02
C LYS A 94 15.06 -5.04 -11.34
N GLY A 95 14.68 -6.28 -11.01
CA GLY A 95 15.57 -7.25 -10.39
C GLY A 95 15.97 -6.95 -8.93
N ILE A 96 15.51 -5.84 -8.34
CA ILE A 96 15.85 -5.42 -6.99
C ILE A 96 14.59 -5.35 -6.12
N SER A 97 14.69 -5.84 -4.89
CA SER A 97 13.66 -5.75 -3.87
C SER A 97 14.33 -5.83 -2.48
N GLY A 98 13.54 -5.85 -1.42
CA GLY A 98 14.04 -5.88 -0.05
C GLY A 98 14.28 -4.48 0.48
N VAL A 99 15.36 -4.32 1.27
CA VAL A 99 15.82 -3.03 1.78
C VAL A 99 17.18 -2.75 1.19
N GLN A 100 17.37 -1.56 0.63
CA GLN A 100 18.58 -1.21 -0.12
C GLN A 100 19.06 0.18 0.23
N VAL A 101 20.37 0.36 0.30
CA VAL A 101 20.95 1.70 0.17
C VAL A 101 20.68 2.19 -1.26
N LEU A 102 20.12 3.37 -1.40
CA LEU A 102 19.72 3.95 -2.69
C LEU A 102 20.94 4.48 -3.45
N THR A 103 21.79 3.55 -3.96
CA THR A 103 22.93 3.85 -4.83
C THR A 103 22.46 4.24 -6.24
N ASP A 104 23.37 4.69 -7.10
CA ASP A 104 23.03 5.03 -8.49
C ASP A 104 22.54 3.81 -9.27
N ASP A 105 23.06 2.62 -8.99
CA ASP A 105 22.59 1.37 -9.60
C ASP A 105 21.15 1.03 -9.21
N VAL A 106 20.80 1.21 -7.92
CA VAL A 106 19.42 1.02 -7.44
C VAL A 106 18.48 2.03 -8.08
N LEU A 107 18.88 3.31 -8.17
CA LEU A 107 18.06 4.34 -8.83
C LEU A 107 17.89 4.06 -10.32
N SER A 108 18.92 3.59 -11.00
CA SER A 108 18.84 3.18 -12.42
C SER A 108 17.88 1.99 -12.62
N SER A 109 17.90 1.03 -11.70
CA SER A 109 16.95 -0.11 -11.70
C SER A 109 15.50 0.33 -11.43
N MET A 110 15.28 1.34 -10.58
CA MET A 110 13.95 1.96 -10.40
C MET A 110 13.52 2.70 -11.67
N GLU A 111 14.44 3.44 -12.32
CA GLU A 111 14.16 4.18 -13.56
C GLU A 111 13.76 3.26 -14.71
N ALA A 112 14.40 2.08 -14.83
CA ALA A 112 14.06 1.06 -15.82
C ALA A 112 12.62 0.53 -15.70
N PHE A 113 12.02 0.59 -14.50
CA PHE A 113 10.62 0.19 -14.25
C PHE A 113 9.66 1.38 -14.11
N SER A 114 10.04 2.58 -14.54
CA SER A 114 9.15 3.75 -14.51
C SER A 114 7.92 3.58 -15.41
N SER A 115 8.02 2.83 -16.51
CA SER A 115 6.86 2.50 -17.36
C SER A 115 5.87 1.53 -16.71
N ILE A 116 6.33 0.72 -15.75
CA ILE A 116 5.51 -0.25 -15.00
C ILE A 116 4.84 0.43 -13.79
N ALA A 117 5.52 1.39 -13.16
CA ALA A 117 5.03 2.17 -12.03
C ALA A 117 5.07 3.68 -12.29
N PRO A 118 4.38 4.19 -13.34
CA PRO A 118 4.56 5.57 -13.83
C PRO A 118 4.08 6.64 -12.84
N ALA A 119 3.12 6.31 -11.99
CA ALA A 119 2.60 7.24 -10.98
C ALA A 119 3.48 7.30 -9.71
N HIS A 120 4.45 6.40 -9.56
CA HIS A 120 5.20 6.21 -8.31
C HIS A 120 6.71 6.41 -8.49
N ASN A 121 7.36 5.65 -9.39
CA ASN A 121 8.82 5.70 -9.51
C ASN A 121 9.36 7.10 -9.87
N PRO A 122 8.83 7.84 -10.87
CA PRO A 122 9.38 9.15 -11.21
C PRO A 122 9.33 10.19 -10.07
N PRO A 123 8.23 10.36 -9.30
CA PRO A 123 8.21 11.24 -8.13
C PRO A 123 9.22 10.84 -7.05
N TYR A 124 9.36 9.54 -6.75
CA TYR A 124 10.35 9.07 -5.78
C TYR A 124 11.78 9.34 -6.24
N LEU A 125 12.12 9.03 -7.48
CA LEU A 125 13.45 9.31 -8.04
C LEU A 125 13.81 10.79 -7.96
N ALA A 126 12.86 11.67 -8.31
CA ALA A 126 13.05 13.11 -8.20
C ALA A 126 13.30 13.55 -6.75
N ALA A 127 12.49 13.07 -5.80
CA ALA A 127 12.65 13.42 -4.38
C ALA A 127 13.95 12.87 -3.78
N ILE A 128 14.32 11.62 -4.06
CA ILE A 128 15.56 11.01 -3.59
C ILE A 128 16.78 11.82 -4.05
N ARG A 129 16.79 12.27 -5.32
CA ARG A 129 17.86 13.15 -5.85
C ARG A 129 17.90 14.49 -5.11
N GLN A 130 16.76 15.06 -4.69
CA GLN A 130 16.71 16.29 -3.89
C GLN A 130 17.25 16.05 -2.47
N PHE A 131 16.87 14.95 -1.81
CA PHE A 131 17.41 14.59 -0.49
C PHE A 131 18.91 14.42 -0.55
N ARG A 132 19.45 13.72 -1.55
CA ARG A 132 20.89 13.55 -1.75
C ARG A 132 21.63 14.88 -1.90
N ALA A 133 21.03 15.86 -2.56
CA ALA A 133 21.61 17.20 -2.72
C ALA A 133 21.53 18.06 -1.45
N LEU A 134 20.47 17.90 -0.64
CA LEU A 134 20.24 18.68 0.58
C LEU A 134 20.92 18.08 1.82
N LEU A 135 21.15 16.78 1.84
CA LEU A 135 21.78 16.02 2.93
C LEU A 135 22.96 15.20 2.40
N PRO A 136 24.03 15.85 1.92
CA PRO A 136 25.20 15.16 1.41
C PRO A 136 25.86 14.35 2.55
N GLY A 137 26.06 13.05 2.33
CA GLY A 137 26.66 12.15 3.32
C GLY A 137 25.66 11.40 4.20
N THR A 138 24.38 11.78 4.26
CA THR A 138 23.36 11.01 4.97
C THR A 138 22.93 9.82 4.11
N PRO A 139 22.99 8.57 4.61
CA PRO A 139 22.53 7.41 3.89
C PRO A 139 21.04 7.51 3.52
N LEU A 140 20.71 7.23 2.28
CA LEU A 140 19.33 7.13 1.80
C LEU A 140 18.98 5.65 1.61
N ILE A 141 17.95 5.18 2.29
CA ILE A 141 17.55 3.76 2.31
C ILE A 141 16.16 3.62 1.73
N GLY A 142 16.00 2.69 0.79
CA GLY A 142 14.70 2.32 0.21
C GLY A 142 14.22 0.97 0.74
N ALA A 143 13.04 0.94 1.37
CA ALA A 143 12.30 -0.28 1.62
C ALA A 143 11.27 -0.46 0.50
N PHE A 144 11.45 -1.51 -0.31
CA PHE A 144 10.57 -1.77 -1.45
C PHE A 144 9.24 -2.36 -0.99
N GLU A 145 8.15 -1.87 -1.54
CA GLU A 145 6.78 -2.37 -1.32
C GLU A 145 6.65 -3.87 -1.62
N THR A 146 7.53 -4.38 -2.47
CA THR A 146 7.62 -5.78 -2.87
C THR A 146 8.40 -6.67 -1.88
N ALA A 147 9.04 -6.08 -0.86
CA ALA A 147 9.98 -6.76 0.02
C ALA A 147 9.37 -7.95 0.77
N PHE A 148 8.19 -7.76 1.35
CA PHE A 148 7.49 -8.79 2.12
C PHE A 148 7.10 -10.00 1.25
N HIS A 149 6.86 -9.79 -0.05
CA HIS A 149 6.43 -10.81 -0.99
C HIS A 149 7.56 -11.64 -1.60
N ARG A 150 8.82 -11.40 -1.22
CA ARG A 150 9.97 -12.18 -1.73
C ARG A 150 9.96 -13.65 -1.30
N THR A 151 9.17 -13.99 -0.29
CA THR A 151 9.01 -15.35 0.23
C THR A 151 8.03 -16.21 -0.55
N MET A 152 7.33 -15.63 -1.53
CA MET A 152 6.41 -16.38 -2.40
C MET A 152 7.17 -17.46 -3.18
N PRO A 153 6.64 -18.69 -3.30
CA PRO A 153 7.24 -19.76 -4.08
C PRO A 153 7.06 -19.52 -5.59
N PRO A 154 7.89 -20.13 -6.44
CA PRO A 154 7.87 -19.94 -7.90
C PRO A 154 6.49 -20.14 -8.54
N GLU A 155 5.75 -21.14 -8.12
CA GLU A 155 4.41 -21.45 -8.61
C GLU A 155 3.37 -20.36 -8.31
N ALA A 156 3.61 -19.50 -7.31
CA ALA A 156 2.75 -18.38 -6.98
C ALA A 156 3.12 -17.10 -7.73
N TYR A 157 4.42 -16.89 -8.04
CA TYR A 157 4.83 -15.63 -8.66
C TYR A 157 5.02 -15.68 -10.18
N TYR A 158 5.21 -16.83 -10.82
CA TYR A 158 5.27 -16.89 -12.28
C TYR A 158 3.87 -16.89 -12.90
N TYR A 159 3.75 -16.18 -14.03
CA TYR A 159 2.59 -16.23 -14.89
C TYR A 159 2.69 -17.40 -15.88
N SER A 160 1.55 -17.87 -16.37
CA SER A 160 1.46 -18.97 -17.36
C SER A 160 1.78 -18.49 -18.78
N ILE A 161 2.93 -17.85 -18.94
CA ILE A 161 3.54 -17.46 -20.22
C ILE A 161 4.87 -18.20 -20.41
N PRO A 162 5.47 -18.24 -21.63
CA PRO A 162 6.74 -18.88 -21.82
C PRO A 162 7.78 -18.44 -20.78
N ILE A 163 8.38 -19.39 -20.09
CA ILE A 163 9.25 -19.13 -18.93
C ILE A 163 10.48 -18.31 -19.27
N GLU A 164 10.99 -18.47 -20.50
CA GLU A 164 12.11 -17.68 -21.00
C GLU A 164 11.76 -16.20 -21.14
N ILE A 165 10.50 -15.87 -21.50
CA ILE A 165 10.03 -14.48 -21.55
C ILE A 165 9.98 -13.91 -20.13
N SER A 166 9.42 -14.67 -19.19
CA SER A 166 9.38 -14.27 -17.80
C SER A 166 10.76 -13.96 -17.23
N ARG A 167 11.74 -14.83 -17.51
CA ARG A 167 13.13 -14.69 -17.04
C ARG A 167 13.88 -13.54 -17.72
N ASN A 168 13.74 -13.40 -19.04
CA ASN A 168 14.47 -12.39 -19.81
C ASN A 168 14.01 -10.96 -19.50
N TYR A 169 12.71 -10.79 -19.18
CA TYR A 169 12.12 -9.47 -18.94
C TYR A 169 11.76 -9.23 -17.48
N ASP A 170 12.10 -10.13 -16.56
CA ASP A 170 11.76 -10.08 -15.13
C ASP A 170 10.23 -9.93 -14.89
N ILE A 171 9.45 -10.70 -15.68
CA ILE A 171 7.99 -10.71 -15.59
C ILE A 171 7.57 -11.72 -14.52
N ARG A 172 7.10 -11.20 -13.40
CA ARG A 172 6.62 -11.98 -12.28
C ARG A 172 5.57 -11.21 -11.47
N ARG A 173 4.84 -11.92 -10.64
CA ARG A 173 4.04 -11.30 -9.57
C ARG A 173 5.00 -10.74 -8.52
N ASN A 174 5.01 -9.41 -8.36
CA ASN A 174 5.84 -8.74 -7.37
C ASN A 174 5.14 -8.61 -6.02
N GLY A 175 3.83 -8.31 -6.06
CA GLY A 175 3.07 -7.92 -4.87
C GLY A 175 3.43 -6.51 -4.42
N PHE A 176 2.50 -5.86 -3.70
CA PHE A 176 2.68 -4.49 -3.20
C PHE A 176 2.00 -4.34 -1.84
N HIS A 177 2.09 -3.15 -1.24
CA HIS A 177 1.65 -2.86 0.14
C HIS A 177 2.37 -3.75 1.17
N GLY A 178 3.61 -4.17 0.86
CA GLY A 178 4.34 -5.13 1.68
C GLY A 178 4.54 -4.66 3.11
N ALA A 179 4.90 -3.39 3.33
CA ALA A 179 5.07 -2.83 4.67
C ALA A 179 3.75 -2.85 5.48
N SER A 180 2.63 -2.51 4.84
CA SER A 180 1.31 -2.58 5.47
C SER A 180 0.91 -4.00 5.85
N ILE A 181 1.12 -4.96 4.92
CA ILE A 181 0.79 -6.37 5.14
C ILE A 181 1.68 -6.98 6.24
N GLU A 182 2.95 -6.63 6.26
CA GLU A 182 3.91 -7.04 7.28
C GLU A 182 3.48 -6.54 8.67
N TYR A 183 3.16 -5.24 8.80
CA TYR A 183 2.67 -4.66 10.03
C TYR A 183 1.40 -5.37 10.56
N MET A 184 0.41 -5.56 9.68
CA MET A 184 -0.83 -6.27 10.05
C MET A 184 -0.58 -7.73 10.43
N THR A 185 0.41 -8.37 9.81
CA THR A 185 0.82 -9.74 10.15
C THR A 185 1.44 -9.79 11.54
N GLU A 186 2.45 -8.96 11.81
CA GLU A 186 3.12 -8.86 13.11
C GLU A 186 2.11 -8.54 14.22
N TRP A 187 1.25 -7.53 14.01
CA TRP A 187 0.19 -7.17 14.94
C TRP A 187 -0.74 -8.36 15.26
N THR A 188 -1.10 -9.16 14.24
CA THR A 188 -2.02 -10.29 14.42
C THR A 188 -1.34 -11.43 15.15
N GLN A 189 -0.06 -11.70 14.85
CA GLN A 189 0.74 -12.72 15.56
C GLN A 189 0.88 -12.36 17.05
N GLU A 190 1.18 -11.10 17.36
CA GLU A 190 1.23 -10.60 18.73
C GLU A 190 -0.15 -10.71 19.42
N ARG A 191 -1.21 -10.29 18.75
CA ARG A 191 -2.58 -10.31 19.29
C ARG A 191 -3.10 -11.71 19.58
N MET A 192 -2.71 -12.69 18.76
CA MET A 192 -3.09 -14.10 18.91
C MET A 192 -2.05 -14.92 19.69
N GLU A 193 -0.93 -14.32 20.07
CA GLU A 193 0.21 -14.95 20.77
C GLU A 193 0.71 -16.21 20.03
N ARG A 194 0.73 -16.15 18.67
CA ARG A 194 1.13 -17.27 17.80
C ARG A 194 1.86 -16.76 16.56
N GLU A 195 2.92 -17.45 16.17
CA GLU A 195 3.69 -17.18 14.93
C GLU A 195 3.27 -18.08 13.75
N ASP A 196 2.69 -19.26 14.04
CA ASP A 196 2.35 -20.30 13.07
C ASP A 196 0.97 -20.10 12.41
N LEU A 197 0.58 -18.85 12.21
CA LEU A 197 -0.75 -18.49 11.71
C LEU A 197 -0.86 -18.60 10.17
N LYS A 198 -2.07 -18.92 9.72
CA LYS A 198 -2.55 -18.82 8.34
C LYS A 198 -3.49 -17.62 8.26
N LEU A 199 -3.01 -16.53 7.67
CA LEU A 199 -3.72 -15.26 7.62
C LEU A 199 -4.09 -14.89 6.20
N VAL A 200 -5.30 -14.38 6.00
CA VAL A 200 -5.63 -13.59 4.81
C VAL A 200 -5.62 -12.13 5.22
N VAL A 201 -4.65 -11.38 4.75
CA VAL A 201 -4.47 -9.96 5.04
C VAL A 201 -5.03 -9.14 3.91
N CYS A 202 -6.03 -8.31 4.21
CA CYS A 202 -6.76 -7.46 3.27
C CYS A 202 -6.40 -5.98 3.49
N HIS A 203 -5.40 -5.48 2.78
CA HIS A 203 -5.15 -4.04 2.68
C HIS A 203 -6.10 -3.44 1.65
N LEU A 204 -7.13 -2.72 2.08
CA LEU A 204 -8.16 -2.14 1.22
C LEU A 204 -8.18 -0.61 1.34
N GLY A 205 -7.78 0.04 0.27
CA GLY A 205 -7.79 1.49 0.11
C GLY A 205 -8.22 1.86 -1.31
N GLY A 206 -7.78 3.00 -1.83
CA GLY A 206 -7.96 3.36 -3.25
C GLY A 206 -7.27 2.38 -4.20
N SER A 207 -6.22 1.73 -3.73
CA SER A 207 -5.64 0.49 -4.22
C SER A 207 -5.83 -0.59 -3.16
N GLY A 208 -5.87 -1.86 -3.53
CA GLY A 208 -6.02 -2.96 -2.59
C GLY A 208 -5.08 -4.13 -2.88
N SER A 209 -4.69 -4.85 -1.83
CA SER A 209 -4.01 -6.13 -1.88
C SER A 209 -4.68 -7.12 -0.94
N ILE A 210 -4.94 -8.31 -1.42
CA ILE A 210 -5.22 -9.46 -0.57
C ILE A 210 -3.96 -10.32 -0.56
N CYS A 211 -3.49 -10.73 0.59
CA CYS A 211 -2.28 -11.52 0.73
C CYS A 211 -2.53 -12.77 1.58
N ALA A 212 -2.05 -13.89 1.11
CA ALA A 212 -1.95 -15.13 1.88
C ALA A 212 -0.63 -15.09 2.66
N VAL A 213 -0.73 -15.15 3.98
CA VAL A 213 0.43 -15.17 4.88
C VAL A 213 0.40 -16.44 5.71
N LYS A 214 1.49 -17.22 5.64
CA LYS A 214 1.65 -18.45 6.42
C LYS A 214 2.93 -18.37 7.22
N ASN A 215 2.83 -18.56 8.54
CA ASN A 215 3.96 -18.50 9.46
C ASN A 215 4.77 -17.20 9.30
N GLY A 216 4.09 -16.05 9.24
CA GLY A 216 4.70 -14.73 9.09
C GLY A 216 5.27 -14.43 7.70
N LYS A 217 5.08 -15.30 6.69
CA LYS A 217 5.64 -15.14 5.33
C LYS A 217 4.55 -15.05 4.28
N SER A 218 4.69 -14.12 3.34
CA SER A 218 3.83 -14.05 2.16
C SER A 218 4.01 -15.31 1.31
N VAL A 219 2.93 -16.02 1.02
CA VAL A 219 2.92 -17.21 0.15
C VAL A 219 2.19 -16.96 -1.16
N ASP A 220 1.29 -15.96 -1.22
CA ASP A 220 0.65 -15.46 -2.42
C ASP A 220 0.10 -14.04 -2.18
N THR A 221 -0.13 -13.28 -3.25
CA THR A 221 -0.74 -11.94 -3.17
C THR A 221 -1.49 -11.60 -4.45
N SER A 222 -2.53 -10.77 -4.34
CA SER A 222 -3.40 -10.44 -5.47
C SER A 222 -2.76 -9.50 -6.50
N LEU A 223 -1.94 -8.53 -6.07
CA LEU A 223 -1.25 -7.63 -7.00
C LEU A 223 -0.10 -8.35 -7.72
N GLY A 224 0.05 -8.06 -8.99
CA GLY A 224 0.91 -8.81 -9.91
C GLY A 224 2.24 -8.13 -10.24
N LEU A 225 2.57 -8.14 -11.54
CA LEU A 225 3.71 -7.39 -12.09
C LEU A 225 3.54 -5.89 -11.85
N THR A 226 2.33 -5.41 -12.01
CA THR A 226 1.94 -4.01 -11.84
C THR A 226 0.89 -3.89 -10.73
N LEU A 227 0.45 -2.65 -10.47
CA LEU A 227 -0.65 -2.37 -9.55
C LEU A 227 -2.04 -2.47 -10.22
N GLN A 228 -2.17 -3.13 -11.38
CA GLN A 228 -3.42 -3.19 -12.16
C GLN A 228 -4.29 -4.40 -11.83
N CYS A 229 -3.69 -5.58 -11.58
CA CYS A 229 -4.43 -6.81 -11.33
C CYS A 229 -4.84 -6.99 -9.86
N GLY A 230 -5.43 -8.14 -9.57
CA GLY A 230 -5.99 -8.45 -8.27
C GLY A 230 -7.44 -8.03 -8.14
N THR A 231 -7.84 -7.64 -6.95
CA THR A 231 -9.19 -7.10 -6.72
C THR A 231 -9.40 -5.82 -7.52
N MET A 232 -10.65 -5.52 -7.83
CA MET A 232 -11.03 -4.21 -8.36
C MET A 232 -10.51 -3.09 -7.44
N HIS A 233 -10.02 -2.00 -8.04
CA HIS A 233 -9.58 -0.81 -7.31
C HIS A 233 -10.57 0.36 -7.50
N ASN A 234 -10.26 1.52 -6.95
CA ASN A 234 -11.14 2.68 -7.14
C ASN A 234 -11.33 3.05 -8.62
N ASN A 235 -10.26 3.04 -9.42
CA ASN A 235 -10.29 3.44 -10.84
C ASN A 235 -9.48 2.54 -11.77
N ARG A 236 -8.92 1.43 -11.28
CA ARG A 236 -8.19 0.43 -12.05
C ARG A 236 -8.96 -0.88 -12.10
N CYS A 237 -8.82 -1.62 -13.21
CA CYS A 237 -9.71 -2.73 -13.54
C CYS A 237 -9.64 -3.93 -12.57
N GLY A 238 -8.48 -4.21 -11.93
CA GLY A 238 -8.27 -5.51 -11.31
C GLY A 238 -8.00 -6.60 -12.36
N ASP A 239 -8.31 -7.85 -12.01
CA ASP A 239 -8.18 -8.98 -12.93
C ASP A 239 -9.18 -8.89 -14.07
N ILE A 240 -8.67 -9.03 -15.29
CA ILE A 240 -9.48 -9.11 -16.52
C ILE A 240 -8.96 -10.23 -17.41
N ASP A 241 -9.79 -10.70 -18.35
CA ASP A 241 -9.32 -11.51 -19.45
C ASP A 241 -8.43 -10.64 -20.37
N PRO A 242 -7.16 -11.05 -20.63
CA PRO A 242 -6.24 -10.28 -21.46
C PRO A 242 -6.75 -10.09 -22.90
N TYR A 243 -7.62 -10.97 -23.42
CA TYR A 243 -8.21 -10.83 -24.76
C TYR A 243 -9.20 -9.67 -24.89
N ILE A 244 -9.70 -9.13 -23.79
CA ILE A 244 -10.49 -7.88 -23.81
C ILE A 244 -9.68 -6.74 -24.46
N ILE A 245 -8.37 -6.66 -24.23
CA ILE A 245 -7.50 -5.64 -24.82
C ILE A 245 -7.50 -5.76 -26.35
N PHE A 246 -7.27 -6.97 -26.87
CA PHE A 246 -7.23 -7.22 -28.31
C PHE A 246 -8.60 -6.98 -28.95
N TYR A 247 -9.68 -7.45 -28.34
CA TYR A 247 -11.04 -7.22 -28.82
C TYR A 247 -11.39 -5.74 -28.96
N LEU A 248 -11.05 -4.93 -27.94
CA LEU A 248 -11.31 -3.49 -27.97
C LEU A 248 -10.49 -2.77 -29.05
N VAL A 249 -9.26 -3.17 -29.27
CA VAL A 249 -8.40 -2.59 -30.30
C VAL A 249 -8.80 -3.04 -31.70
N GLU A 250 -8.95 -4.33 -31.92
CA GLU A 250 -9.12 -4.93 -33.25
C GLU A 250 -10.57 -4.83 -33.77
N SER A 251 -11.56 -4.91 -32.86
CA SER A 251 -12.97 -5.01 -33.23
C SER A 251 -13.80 -3.78 -32.84
N CYS A 252 -13.43 -3.06 -31.78
CA CYS A 252 -14.18 -1.88 -31.32
C CYS A 252 -13.54 -0.54 -31.75
N GLY A 253 -12.39 -0.58 -32.44
CA GLY A 253 -11.73 0.61 -33.01
C GLY A 253 -11.04 1.52 -32.00
N MET A 254 -10.82 1.04 -30.75
CA MET A 254 -10.06 1.80 -29.76
C MET A 254 -8.57 1.69 -30.04
N THR A 255 -7.84 2.77 -29.78
CA THR A 255 -6.36 2.72 -29.79
C THR A 255 -5.85 2.01 -28.55
N LEU A 256 -4.64 1.45 -28.64
CA LEU A 256 -3.99 0.82 -27.48
C LEU A 256 -3.84 1.78 -26.29
N GLU A 257 -3.57 3.07 -26.56
CA GLU A 257 -3.44 4.08 -25.52
C GLU A 257 -4.78 4.40 -24.84
N GLU A 258 -5.89 4.46 -25.59
CA GLU A 258 -7.24 4.60 -25.02
C GLU A 258 -7.62 3.43 -24.13
N VAL A 259 -7.32 2.18 -24.55
CA VAL A 259 -7.53 0.99 -23.74
C VAL A 259 -6.69 1.02 -22.49
N LYS A 260 -5.41 1.37 -22.60
CA LYS A 260 -4.51 1.51 -21.46
C LYS A 260 -5.02 2.54 -20.45
N GLN A 261 -5.41 3.74 -20.91
CA GLN A 261 -5.99 4.77 -20.05
C GLN A 261 -7.29 4.32 -19.40
N MET A 262 -8.16 3.64 -20.14
CA MET A 262 -9.41 3.09 -19.62
C MET A 262 -9.13 2.13 -18.45
N LEU A 263 -8.23 1.17 -18.64
CA LEU A 263 -7.90 0.18 -17.61
C LEU A 263 -7.25 0.81 -16.37
N GLN A 264 -6.45 1.86 -16.56
CA GLN A 264 -5.68 2.50 -15.48
C GLN A 264 -6.45 3.57 -14.69
N THR A 265 -7.41 4.25 -15.33
CA THR A 265 -7.98 5.48 -14.74
C THR A 265 -9.50 5.60 -14.82
N ARG A 266 -10.16 4.78 -15.65
CA ARG A 266 -11.60 4.85 -15.92
C ARG A 266 -12.34 3.53 -15.71
N SER A 267 -11.70 2.57 -15.01
CA SER A 267 -12.25 1.27 -14.64
C SER A 267 -12.51 1.19 -13.13
N GLY A 268 -12.56 -0.01 -12.59
CA GLY A 268 -12.76 -0.24 -11.16
C GLY A 268 -14.12 0.23 -10.65
N LEU A 269 -14.18 0.61 -9.39
CA LEU A 269 -15.41 1.14 -8.78
C LEU A 269 -15.95 2.34 -9.55
N TYR A 270 -15.07 3.27 -9.95
CA TYR A 270 -15.44 4.44 -10.74
C TYR A 270 -16.07 4.06 -12.08
N GLY A 271 -15.43 3.18 -12.85
CA GLY A 271 -15.93 2.79 -14.17
C GLY A 271 -17.23 1.98 -14.10
N MET A 272 -17.30 1.01 -13.19
CA MET A 272 -18.46 0.16 -13.03
C MET A 272 -19.68 0.87 -12.43
N SER A 273 -19.47 1.94 -11.66
CA SER A 273 -20.57 2.74 -11.11
C SER A 273 -21.11 3.82 -12.06
N GLY A 274 -20.70 3.78 -13.35
CA GLY A 274 -21.08 4.82 -14.31
C GLY A 274 -20.46 6.19 -14.01
N GLY A 275 -19.33 6.23 -13.27
CA GLY A 275 -18.65 7.47 -12.91
C GLY A 275 -19.19 8.15 -11.65
N ALA A 276 -19.92 7.45 -10.79
CA ALA A 276 -20.54 8.02 -9.58
C ALA A 276 -19.50 8.65 -8.61
N GLY A 277 -18.27 8.12 -8.58
CA GLY A 277 -17.20 8.68 -7.76
C GLY A 277 -15.93 7.83 -7.79
N ARG A 278 -14.81 8.43 -7.41
CA ARG A 278 -13.53 7.74 -7.24
C ARG A 278 -13.26 7.29 -5.80
N ASP A 279 -14.13 7.67 -4.90
CA ASP A 279 -14.12 7.23 -3.50
C ASP A 279 -15.28 6.27 -3.28
N LEU A 280 -15.05 5.21 -2.50
CA LEU A 280 -16.11 4.24 -2.18
C LEU A 280 -17.33 4.92 -1.52
N ARG A 281 -17.11 5.99 -0.74
CA ARG A 281 -18.19 6.73 -0.07
C ARG A 281 -19.13 7.38 -1.08
N ASP A 282 -18.62 7.92 -2.17
CA ASP A 282 -19.42 8.51 -3.23
C ASP A 282 -20.23 7.43 -3.96
N VAL A 283 -19.59 6.27 -4.22
CA VAL A 283 -20.26 5.11 -4.86
C VAL A 283 -21.35 4.54 -3.95
N GLN A 284 -21.12 4.46 -2.64
CA GLN A 284 -22.14 4.03 -1.67
C GLN A 284 -23.31 5.01 -1.63
N ALA A 285 -23.05 6.31 -1.56
CA ALA A 285 -24.10 7.33 -1.59
C ALA A 285 -24.95 7.27 -2.87
N ALA A 286 -24.32 7.02 -4.02
CA ALA A 286 -25.02 6.82 -5.30
C ALA A 286 -25.90 5.57 -5.28
N ALA A 287 -25.40 4.45 -4.74
CA ALA A 287 -26.18 3.21 -4.60
C ALA A 287 -27.38 3.40 -3.68
N GLU A 288 -27.21 4.08 -2.53
CA GLU A 288 -28.29 4.43 -1.60
C GLU A 288 -29.33 5.36 -2.25
N ALA A 289 -28.93 6.18 -3.22
CA ALA A 289 -29.83 7.01 -4.03
C ALA A 289 -30.50 6.25 -5.19
N GLY A 290 -30.29 4.94 -5.32
CA GLY A 290 -30.94 4.08 -6.30
C GLY A 290 -30.15 3.91 -7.61
N ASN A 291 -28.84 4.21 -7.66
CA ASN A 291 -28.00 3.92 -8.80
C ASN A 291 -27.62 2.43 -8.81
N GLU A 292 -28.24 1.65 -9.72
CA GLU A 292 -28.04 0.21 -9.86
C GLU A 292 -26.60 -0.17 -10.25
N ASP A 293 -25.92 0.63 -11.10
CA ASP A 293 -24.53 0.41 -11.47
C ASP A 293 -23.58 0.60 -10.29
N ALA A 294 -23.87 1.56 -9.41
CA ALA A 294 -23.10 1.77 -8.19
C ALA A 294 -23.28 0.60 -7.19
N GLU A 295 -24.51 0.09 -7.04
CA GLU A 295 -24.75 -1.12 -6.24
C GLU A 295 -24.01 -2.32 -6.82
N LEU A 296 -24.11 -2.55 -8.12
CA LEU A 296 -23.39 -3.61 -8.82
C LEU A 296 -21.88 -3.50 -8.63
N ALA A 297 -21.31 -2.30 -8.74
CA ALA A 297 -19.89 -2.05 -8.55
C ALA A 297 -19.42 -2.44 -7.13
N ILE A 298 -20.18 -2.08 -6.08
CA ILE A 298 -19.87 -2.47 -4.70
C ILE A 298 -19.92 -3.99 -4.53
N ARG A 299 -20.97 -4.63 -5.03
CA ARG A 299 -21.12 -6.10 -4.95
C ARG A 299 -20.01 -6.83 -5.68
N ALA A 300 -19.64 -6.38 -6.89
CA ALA A 300 -18.54 -6.95 -7.66
C ALA A 300 -17.18 -6.79 -6.96
N TYR A 301 -16.95 -5.62 -6.36
CA TYR A 301 -15.77 -5.36 -5.53
C TYR A 301 -15.67 -6.35 -4.36
N CYS A 302 -16.72 -6.47 -3.56
CA CYS A 302 -16.75 -7.38 -2.41
C CYS A 302 -16.67 -8.85 -2.85
N TYR A 303 -17.28 -9.21 -3.99
CA TYR A 303 -17.19 -10.54 -4.56
C TYR A 303 -15.75 -10.91 -4.96
N SER A 304 -15.00 -9.97 -5.54
CA SER A 304 -13.60 -10.19 -5.88
C SER A 304 -12.73 -10.43 -4.63
N ILE A 305 -12.97 -9.69 -3.55
CA ILE A 305 -12.31 -9.89 -2.25
C ILE A 305 -12.62 -11.29 -1.69
N LYS A 306 -13.90 -11.67 -1.67
CA LYS A 306 -14.35 -12.99 -1.22
C LYS A 306 -13.66 -14.12 -1.97
N LYS A 307 -13.54 -14.02 -3.31
CA LYS A 307 -12.83 -15.01 -4.14
C LYS A 307 -11.38 -15.19 -3.70
N TYR A 308 -10.66 -14.08 -3.47
CA TYR A 308 -9.28 -14.15 -3.01
C TYR A 308 -9.16 -14.73 -1.60
N ILE A 309 -10.06 -14.40 -0.68
CA ILE A 309 -10.08 -14.99 0.67
C ILE A 309 -10.23 -16.51 0.56
N GLY A 310 -11.21 -17.00 -0.23
CA GLY A 310 -11.42 -18.43 -0.42
C GLY A 310 -10.25 -19.15 -1.10
N ALA A 311 -9.68 -18.54 -2.15
CA ALA A 311 -8.52 -19.08 -2.84
C ALA A 311 -7.31 -19.19 -1.91
N TYR A 312 -7.06 -18.18 -1.10
CA TYR A 312 -5.90 -18.14 -0.20
C TYR A 312 -6.06 -19.03 1.03
N ALA A 313 -7.28 -19.22 1.52
CA ALA A 313 -7.56 -20.25 2.52
C ALA A 313 -7.21 -21.65 1.98
N ALA A 314 -7.54 -21.95 0.70
CA ALA A 314 -7.18 -23.17 0.03
C ALA A 314 -5.65 -23.31 -0.18
N VAL A 315 -4.97 -22.27 -0.66
CA VAL A 315 -3.51 -22.24 -0.86
C VAL A 315 -2.76 -22.55 0.44
N MET A 316 -3.23 -22.01 1.57
CA MET A 316 -2.60 -22.23 2.87
C MET A 316 -3.01 -23.56 3.55
N GLY A 317 -4.05 -24.22 3.04
CA GLY A 317 -4.63 -25.42 3.66
C GLY A 317 -5.33 -25.14 4.99
N GLY A 318 -6.07 -24.03 5.06
CA GLY A 318 -6.82 -23.56 6.23
C GLY A 318 -6.68 -22.07 6.47
N LEU A 319 -7.34 -21.57 7.51
CA LEU A 319 -7.41 -20.17 7.86
C LEU A 319 -7.53 -20.01 9.38
N ASP A 320 -6.68 -19.18 10.00
CA ASP A 320 -6.76 -18.83 11.41
C ASP A 320 -7.39 -17.44 11.61
N ALA A 321 -7.06 -16.48 10.73
CA ALA A 321 -7.68 -15.16 10.78
C ALA A 321 -7.73 -14.42 9.43
N ILE A 322 -8.68 -13.48 9.34
CA ILE A 322 -8.76 -12.46 8.29
C ILE A 322 -8.51 -11.11 8.92
N VAL A 323 -7.66 -10.31 8.30
CA VAL A 323 -7.24 -9.00 8.82
C VAL A 323 -7.57 -7.91 7.81
N PHE A 324 -8.41 -6.96 8.20
CA PHE A 324 -8.79 -5.81 7.38
C PHE A 324 -8.03 -4.57 7.81
N GLY A 325 -7.31 -3.96 6.88
CA GLY A 325 -6.63 -2.68 7.04
C GLY A 325 -6.77 -1.79 5.82
N GLY A 326 -6.09 -0.65 5.84
CA GLY A 326 -6.30 0.42 4.86
C GLY A 326 -7.62 1.17 5.09
N GLY A 327 -7.80 2.26 4.36
CA GLY A 327 -8.95 3.16 4.61
C GLY A 327 -10.32 2.50 4.44
N ILE A 328 -10.50 1.68 3.41
CA ILE A 328 -11.76 0.95 3.16
C ILE A 328 -11.90 -0.21 4.16
N GLY A 329 -10.84 -1.01 4.33
CA GLY A 329 -10.86 -2.17 5.22
C GLY A 329 -11.21 -1.81 6.67
N LEU A 330 -10.65 -0.70 7.16
CA LEU A 330 -10.90 -0.21 8.51
C LEU A 330 -12.28 0.45 8.67
N ASN A 331 -12.72 1.25 7.68
CA ASN A 331 -13.87 2.16 7.88
C ASN A 331 -15.17 1.72 7.19
N SER A 332 -15.16 0.64 6.36
CA SER A 332 -16.38 0.19 5.68
C SER A 332 -16.92 -1.13 6.25
N PRO A 333 -17.88 -1.08 7.19
CA PRO A 333 -18.56 -2.28 7.68
C PRO A 333 -19.32 -3.03 6.57
N LEU A 334 -19.83 -2.32 5.56
CA LEU A 334 -20.50 -2.90 4.40
C LEU A 334 -19.55 -3.80 3.59
N VAL A 335 -18.37 -3.30 3.25
CA VAL A 335 -17.40 -4.08 2.48
C VAL A 335 -16.96 -5.33 3.25
N ARG A 336 -16.69 -5.21 4.54
CA ARG A 336 -16.32 -6.37 5.36
C ARG A 336 -17.45 -7.41 5.40
N ALA A 337 -18.69 -6.98 5.64
CA ALA A 337 -19.83 -7.88 5.69
C ALA A 337 -20.06 -8.62 4.36
N LEU A 338 -20.14 -7.89 3.25
CA LEU A 338 -20.36 -8.48 1.93
C LEU A 338 -19.21 -9.39 1.47
N SER A 339 -17.98 -9.05 1.82
CA SER A 339 -16.81 -9.87 1.49
C SER A 339 -16.74 -11.17 2.29
N LEU A 340 -17.35 -11.22 3.47
CA LEU A 340 -17.34 -12.40 4.36
C LEU A 340 -18.62 -13.23 4.31
N GLU A 341 -19.69 -12.70 3.73
CA GLU A 341 -20.96 -13.42 3.58
C GLU A 341 -20.79 -14.77 2.86
N GLY A 342 -21.28 -15.85 3.45
CA GLY A 342 -21.19 -17.21 2.89
C GLY A 342 -19.82 -17.88 3.07
N LEU A 343 -18.93 -17.35 3.95
CA LEU A 343 -17.66 -17.96 4.31
C LEU A 343 -17.72 -18.74 5.63
N GLU A 344 -18.93 -19.00 6.16
CA GLU A 344 -19.14 -19.74 7.41
C GLU A 344 -18.57 -21.16 7.34
N PHE A 345 -18.54 -21.78 6.16
CA PHE A 345 -17.94 -23.09 5.93
C PHE A 345 -16.41 -23.10 6.17
N LEU A 346 -15.75 -21.94 6.11
CA LEU A 346 -14.34 -21.77 6.48
C LEU A 346 -14.17 -21.49 8.01
N GLY A 347 -15.28 -21.37 8.75
CA GLY A 347 -15.26 -21.00 10.16
C GLY A 347 -15.31 -19.48 10.40
N VAL A 348 -15.50 -18.67 9.35
CA VAL A 348 -15.64 -17.21 9.46
C VAL A 348 -17.05 -16.86 9.92
N ARG A 349 -17.19 -16.24 11.09
CA ARG A 349 -18.48 -15.75 11.58
C ARG A 349 -18.34 -14.33 12.10
N LEU A 350 -18.93 -13.38 11.37
CA LEU A 350 -18.85 -11.97 11.67
C LEU A 350 -19.93 -11.58 12.68
N ASP A 351 -19.54 -10.85 13.74
CA ASP A 351 -20.49 -10.19 14.64
C ASP A 351 -20.94 -8.87 14.00
N GLY A 352 -22.21 -8.80 13.62
CA GLY A 352 -22.75 -7.63 12.91
C GLY A 352 -22.76 -6.35 13.74
N PHE A 353 -22.89 -6.43 15.08
CA PHE A 353 -22.81 -5.26 15.94
C PHE A 353 -21.36 -4.79 16.07
N LYS A 354 -20.42 -5.69 16.41
CA LYS A 354 -18.99 -5.35 16.49
C LYS A 354 -18.48 -4.79 15.16
N ASN A 355 -18.91 -5.36 14.02
CA ASN A 355 -18.52 -4.88 12.69
C ASN A 355 -18.95 -3.43 12.44
N ARG A 356 -20.17 -3.04 12.83
CA ARG A 356 -20.64 -1.64 12.68
C ARG A 356 -19.90 -0.67 13.58
N MET A 357 -19.49 -1.13 14.76
CA MET A 357 -18.79 -0.32 15.77
C MET A 357 -17.28 -0.42 15.69
N ALA A 358 -16.75 -1.09 14.67
CA ALA A 358 -15.34 -1.42 14.57
C ALA A 358 -14.43 -0.18 14.53
N ILE A 359 -13.44 -0.21 15.39
CA ILE A 359 -12.27 0.67 15.40
C ILE A 359 -11.01 -0.17 15.16
N ALA A 360 -9.89 0.49 14.91
CA ALA A 360 -8.61 -0.20 14.77
C ALA A 360 -8.27 -1.04 16.02
N GLY A 361 -7.76 -2.25 15.81
CA GLY A 361 -7.40 -3.19 16.87
C GLY A 361 -8.55 -4.05 17.39
N MET A 362 -9.75 -3.94 16.81
CA MET A 362 -10.89 -4.75 17.23
C MET A 362 -10.93 -6.13 16.57
N ASP A 363 -11.31 -7.12 17.37
CA ASP A 363 -11.83 -8.40 16.93
C ASP A 363 -13.35 -8.29 16.72
N ILE A 364 -13.76 -8.45 15.48
CA ILE A 364 -15.16 -8.31 15.03
C ILE A 364 -15.82 -9.65 14.69
N SER A 365 -15.17 -10.76 15.03
CA SER A 365 -15.74 -12.09 14.91
C SER A 365 -16.72 -12.39 16.05
N MET A 366 -17.62 -13.36 15.85
CA MET A 366 -18.39 -13.94 16.92
C MET A 366 -17.45 -14.60 17.94
N GLU A 367 -17.85 -14.66 19.20
CA GLU A 367 -16.98 -15.14 20.30
C GLU A 367 -16.48 -16.55 20.08
N ASP A 368 -17.34 -17.43 19.58
CA ASP A 368 -17.09 -18.85 19.32
C ASP A 368 -16.64 -19.15 17.89
N ALA A 369 -16.31 -18.11 17.09
CA ALA A 369 -15.84 -18.30 15.72
C ALA A 369 -14.43 -18.92 15.70
N PRO A 370 -14.20 -20.03 15.01
CA PRO A 370 -12.86 -20.63 14.91
C PRO A 370 -11.87 -19.78 14.12
N VAL A 371 -12.36 -18.97 13.16
CA VAL A 371 -11.54 -18.01 12.39
C VAL A 371 -11.83 -16.60 12.91
N ARG A 372 -10.77 -15.93 13.36
CA ARG A 372 -10.88 -14.55 13.86
C ARG A 372 -10.94 -13.54 12.72
N VAL A 373 -11.59 -12.41 12.98
CA VAL A 373 -11.65 -11.30 12.01
C VAL A 373 -11.25 -10.01 12.73
N PHE A 374 -10.18 -9.38 12.26
CA PHE A 374 -9.64 -8.17 12.88
C PHE A 374 -9.72 -6.95 11.96
N THR A 375 -9.85 -5.78 12.57
CA THR A 375 -9.62 -4.48 11.93
C THR A 375 -8.35 -3.87 12.50
N VAL A 376 -7.39 -3.48 11.63
CA VAL A 376 -6.08 -3.01 12.07
C VAL A 376 -5.72 -1.72 11.35
N HIS A 377 -5.26 -0.73 12.11
CA HIS A 377 -4.62 0.46 11.53
C HIS A 377 -3.26 0.05 10.96
N THR A 378 -2.90 0.55 9.79
CA THR A 378 -1.60 0.28 9.19
C THR A 378 -0.58 1.33 9.62
N ASP A 379 0.62 0.90 10.00
CA ASP A 379 1.78 1.77 10.21
C ASP A 379 2.94 1.28 9.33
N GLU A 380 2.98 1.81 8.13
CA GLU A 380 3.99 1.42 7.14
C GLU A 380 5.34 2.09 7.45
N GLU A 381 5.30 3.27 8.05
CA GLU A 381 6.46 4.06 8.37
C GLU A 381 7.33 3.37 9.42
N ILE A 382 6.74 2.74 10.45
CA ILE A 382 7.51 2.00 11.45
C ILE A 382 8.20 0.77 10.85
N ILE A 383 7.56 0.07 9.91
CA ILE A 383 8.19 -1.07 9.22
C ILE A 383 9.42 -0.60 8.42
N VAL A 384 9.31 0.54 7.73
CA VAL A 384 10.46 1.11 7.00
C VAL A 384 11.56 1.51 7.98
N ALA A 385 11.22 2.10 9.13
CA ALA A 385 12.19 2.50 10.16
C ALA A 385 12.92 1.29 10.76
N ARG A 386 12.19 0.21 11.13
CA ARG A 386 12.77 -1.05 11.61
C ARG A 386 13.75 -1.65 10.61
N LYS A 387 13.36 -1.70 9.34
CA LYS A 387 14.18 -2.23 8.25
C LYS A 387 15.41 -1.36 7.97
N ALA A 388 15.27 -0.05 8.00
CA ALA A 388 16.40 0.87 7.83
C ALA A 388 17.40 0.74 9.00
N ALA A 389 16.91 0.67 10.24
CA ALA A 389 17.74 0.46 11.42
C ALA A 389 18.50 -0.88 11.35
N ALA A 390 17.85 -1.95 10.96
CA ALA A 390 18.46 -3.26 10.80
C ALA A 390 19.56 -3.25 9.73
N LEU A 391 19.33 -2.59 8.59
CA LEU A 391 20.34 -2.46 7.53
C LEU A 391 21.57 -1.69 8.02
N LEU A 392 21.38 -0.55 8.72
CA LEU A 392 22.47 0.24 9.25
C LEU A 392 23.30 -0.50 10.31
N ALA A 393 22.67 -1.36 11.11
CA ALA A 393 23.37 -2.13 12.13
C ALA A 393 24.25 -3.25 11.55
N THR A 394 24.12 -3.58 10.25
CA THR A 394 24.95 -4.59 9.56
C THR A 394 26.10 -4.00 8.76
N HIS A 395 26.19 -2.67 8.69
CA HIS A 395 27.27 -1.91 8.03
C HIS A 395 28.06 -1.08 9.02
#